data_471443ef8b1e96c9cce3505e232bf530
#
_entry.id   471443ef8b1e96c9cce3505e232bf530
#
_cell.length_a   1.000
_cell.length_b   1.000
_cell.length_c   1.000
_cell.angle_alpha   90.00
_cell.angle_beta   90.00
_cell.angle_gamma   90.00
#
_symmetry.space_group_name_H-M   'P 1'
#
loop_
_entity.id
_entity.type
_entity.pdbx_description
1 polymer ?
#
loop_
_entity_poly.entity_id
_entity_poly.type
_entity_poly.pdbx_seq_one_letter_code
_entity_poly.pdbx_strand_id
1 'polypeptide(L)'
;MSRLHLAVILAAGALPSAGAAQETRMVVSAAPARVALTVYRAAYARGDIDRANPRGFAMVTETRKVRLPRGRAELRFEGVAEGIVPVSAVIEGLPGGTIEKNRDARLLSPASLVDGTLGREVTITRTDKATGRRASEDATIVAGPQQGVVLRTQKGIEALRCSGLPEKLAFGAVPPGLSSKPVLSVTTDSPSARTVTVRLSYLASGFDWRASYVATQAADGRTLDLFGWLTLANGNGQAFPQAEVNAVAGRLHRVATPQLQAAIARLRMSCFPLGTTTSDLTSRNAPQQEIIVTARRRFEEAPPPLAVAMAAPPPPPPPPEDLGDLKLYRVPERVTVAPRAQKQVALLTRGNIPFERRYRRAVSPWQMLDGAPTAVVLVLHNESNAGLGLALPQGTTALYAQATAGRQLLGLGTLTDRAEGETFRLSAGTSTQVLATQKPLAQREMLVTISNANPFPVSVEIPIGSPGQKITAQGENLPQTDGVATWSRSLAAGEEAQLRYSY
;
A
#
# COMPACT_ATOMS: atom_id res chain seq x y z
N MET A 1 -28.86 -63.54 77.99
CA MET A 1 -28.97 -63.89 76.57
C MET A 1 -29.21 -62.59 75.81
N SER A 2 -28.13 -61.98 75.41
CA SER A 2 -28.15 -60.62 74.74
C SER A 2 -27.85 -60.79 73.27
N ARG A 3 -28.73 -60.35 72.37
CA ARG A 3 -28.48 -60.35 70.91
C ARG A 3 -28.03 -58.98 70.52
N LEU A 4 -26.77 -58.87 70.01
CA LEU A 4 -26.17 -57.70 69.42
C LEU A 4 -26.64 -57.64 68.01
N HIS A 5 -27.29 -56.52 67.60
CA HIS A 5 -27.56 -56.18 66.19
C HIS A 5 -26.47 -55.30 65.68
N LEU A 6 -25.73 -55.80 64.70
CA LEU A 6 -24.71 -55.10 63.99
C LEU A 6 -25.38 -54.33 62.85
N ALA A 7 -25.41 -52.97 62.90
CA ALA A 7 -25.89 -52.09 61.81
C ALA A 7 -24.72 -51.81 60.87
N VAL A 8 -24.85 -52.27 59.63
CA VAL A 8 -23.92 -51.97 58.57
C VAL A 8 -24.34 -50.59 57.87
N ILE A 9 -23.57 -49.56 58.08
CA ILE A 9 -23.76 -48.28 57.41
C ILE A 9 -23.08 -48.36 56.04
N LEU A 10 -23.87 -48.38 54.94
CA LEU A 10 -23.39 -48.18 53.54
C LEU A 10 -23.10 -46.70 53.34
N ALA A 11 -21.84 -46.31 53.29
CA ALA A 11 -21.40 -45.00 52.82
C ALA A 11 -21.49 -44.99 51.31
N ALA A 12 -22.49 -44.30 50.74
CA ALA A 12 -22.58 -44.00 49.31
C ALA A 12 -21.55 -42.93 48.95
N GLY A 13 -20.43 -43.38 48.41
CA GLY A 13 -19.39 -42.45 47.83
C GLY A 13 -19.94 -41.72 46.63
N ALA A 14 -20.19 -40.39 46.73
CA ALA A 14 -20.44 -39.55 45.62
C ALA A 14 -19.14 -39.40 44.83
N LEU A 15 -19.04 -40.05 43.66
CA LEU A 15 -17.99 -39.82 42.69
C LEU A 15 -18.17 -38.38 42.15
N PRO A 16 -17.13 -37.54 42.18
CA PRO A 16 -17.21 -36.26 41.49
C PRO A 16 -17.36 -36.53 39.98
N SER A 17 -18.49 -36.12 39.43
CA SER A 17 -18.68 -36.07 37.98
C SER A 17 -17.56 -35.21 37.37
N ALA A 18 -16.62 -35.87 36.71
CA ALA A 18 -15.63 -35.18 35.86
C ALA A 18 -16.41 -34.29 34.89
N GLY A 19 -16.33 -32.99 35.10
CA GLY A 19 -16.91 -32.00 34.18
C GLY A 19 -16.36 -32.31 32.81
N ALA A 20 -17.21 -32.80 31.92
CA ALA A 20 -16.87 -33.00 30.53
C ALA A 20 -16.36 -31.66 30.00
N ALA A 21 -15.08 -31.57 29.68
CA ALA A 21 -14.49 -30.42 29.00
C ALA A 21 -15.35 -30.20 27.76
N GLN A 22 -16.11 -29.13 27.75
CA GLN A 22 -17.03 -28.81 26.66
C GLN A 22 -16.18 -28.56 25.42
N GLU A 23 -16.13 -29.52 24.49
CA GLU A 23 -15.39 -29.39 23.22
C GLU A 23 -15.85 -28.10 22.52
N THR A 24 -14.93 -27.15 22.40
CA THR A 24 -15.20 -25.88 21.73
C THR A 24 -15.39 -26.17 20.24
N ARG A 25 -16.63 -26.04 19.77
CA ARG A 25 -16.95 -26.27 18.35
C ARG A 25 -16.34 -25.20 17.47
N MET A 26 -15.59 -25.61 16.44
CA MET A 26 -14.98 -24.71 15.46
C MET A 26 -15.98 -24.40 14.36
N VAL A 27 -16.12 -23.11 14.05
CA VAL A 27 -16.96 -22.58 12.96
C VAL A 27 -16.10 -21.74 12.04
N VAL A 28 -16.06 -22.08 10.76
CA VAL A 28 -15.25 -21.38 9.76
C VAL A 28 -16.12 -20.42 8.93
N SER A 29 -15.69 -19.17 8.85
CA SER A 29 -16.20 -18.16 7.91
C SER A 29 -15.17 -17.94 6.81
N ALA A 30 -15.31 -18.64 5.69
CA ALA A 30 -14.29 -18.72 4.63
C ALA A 30 -14.16 -17.43 3.81
N ALA A 31 -15.24 -16.64 3.66
CA ALA A 31 -15.23 -15.41 2.87
C ALA A 31 -16.24 -14.38 3.39
N PRO A 32 -15.98 -13.08 3.23
CA PRO A 32 -16.96 -12.02 3.49
C PRO A 32 -18.03 -11.95 2.39
N ALA A 33 -19.26 -11.58 2.77
CA ALA A 33 -20.36 -11.28 1.85
C ALA A 33 -20.23 -9.86 1.26
N ARG A 34 -19.65 -8.93 2.03
CA ARG A 34 -19.35 -7.55 1.60
C ARG A 34 -18.04 -7.10 2.25
N VAL A 35 -17.32 -6.24 1.52
CA VAL A 35 -16.06 -5.63 1.99
C VAL A 35 -16.12 -4.13 1.71
N ALA A 36 -15.72 -3.34 2.70
CA ALA A 36 -15.43 -1.91 2.55
C ALA A 36 -13.99 -1.65 2.99
N LEU A 37 -13.27 -0.85 2.20
CA LEU A 37 -11.89 -0.44 2.44
C LEU A 37 -11.85 1.08 2.55
N THR A 38 -11.42 1.60 3.68
CA THR A 38 -11.06 3.02 3.82
C THR A 38 -9.55 3.10 3.92
N VAL A 39 -8.89 3.59 2.87
CA VAL A 39 -7.44 3.57 2.73
C VAL A 39 -6.85 4.93 3.09
N TYR A 40 -5.90 4.92 4.00
CA TYR A 40 -5.15 6.08 4.46
C TYR A 40 -3.75 6.05 3.86
N ARG A 41 -3.35 7.15 3.24
CA ARG A 41 -2.02 7.25 2.64
C ARG A 41 -0.91 7.30 3.70
N ALA A 42 0.28 6.88 3.32
CA ALA A 42 1.46 7.03 4.17
C ALA A 42 1.75 8.50 4.44
N ALA A 43 1.98 8.83 5.71
CA ALA A 43 2.38 10.18 6.11
C ALA A 43 3.75 10.51 5.48
N TYR A 44 3.91 11.78 5.01
CA TYR A 44 5.16 12.31 4.44
C TYR A 44 5.71 11.60 3.20
N ALA A 45 5.00 10.61 2.64
CA ALA A 45 5.46 9.94 1.45
C ALA A 45 5.31 10.85 0.21
N ARG A 46 6.39 10.97 -0.56
CA ARG A 46 6.46 11.71 -1.83
C ARG A 46 6.71 10.72 -2.97
N GLY A 47 6.24 11.06 -4.16
CA GLY A 47 6.41 10.22 -5.35
C GLY A 47 5.52 8.99 -5.40
N ASP A 48 5.93 7.97 -6.15
CA ASP A 48 5.17 6.77 -6.40
C ASP A 48 5.06 5.85 -5.17
N ILE A 49 4.07 4.97 -5.19
CA ILE A 49 3.89 3.96 -4.15
C ILE A 49 4.92 2.85 -4.34
N ASP A 50 5.65 2.53 -3.27
CA ASP A 50 6.41 1.27 -3.23
C ASP A 50 5.44 0.08 -3.24
N ARG A 51 5.34 -0.59 -4.38
CA ARG A 51 4.42 -1.72 -4.59
C ARG A 51 4.74 -2.94 -3.74
N ALA A 52 6.02 -3.13 -3.44
CA ALA A 52 6.46 -4.26 -2.62
C ALA A 52 6.13 -4.04 -1.15
N ASN A 53 6.13 -2.78 -0.70
CA ASN A 53 5.91 -2.42 0.70
C ASN A 53 5.11 -1.11 0.83
N PRO A 54 3.80 -1.12 0.54
CA PRO A 54 2.95 0.05 0.75
C PRO A 54 2.95 0.47 2.23
N ARG A 55 3.23 1.75 2.50
CA ARG A 55 3.47 2.25 3.86
C ARG A 55 2.25 2.85 4.55
N GLY A 56 1.16 2.99 3.85
CA GLY A 56 -0.13 3.39 4.40
C GLY A 56 -0.83 2.23 5.10
N PHE A 57 -2.10 2.40 5.38
CA PHE A 57 -2.94 1.39 6.00
C PHE A 57 -4.39 1.53 5.55
N ALA A 58 -5.20 0.53 5.85
CA ALA A 58 -6.63 0.59 5.61
C ALA A 58 -7.42 0.21 6.86
N MET A 59 -8.58 0.81 7.03
CA MET A 59 -9.66 0.24 7.82
C MET A 59 -10.45 -0.67 6.89
N VAL A 60 -10.46 -1.95 7.22
CA VAL A 60 -11.19 -3.00 6.50
C VAL A 60 -12.44 -3.31 7.30
N THR A 61 -13.60 -3.25 6.66
CA THR A 61 -14.86 -3.68 7.26
C THR A 61 -15.47 -4.77 6.41
N GLU A 62 -15.69 -5.92 7.01
CA GLU A 62 -16.23 -7.11 6.38
C GLU A 62 -17.57 -7.48 6.99
N THR A 63 -18.56 -7.74 6.16
CA THR A 63 -19.85 -8.30 6.59
C THR A 63 -19.86 -9.78 6.26
N ARG A 64 -20.05 -10.63 7.26
CA ARG A 64 -20.01 -12.09 7.12
C ARG A 64 -21.28 -12.73 7.68
N LYS A 65 -21.79 -13.77 7.02
CA LYS A 65 -22.88 -14.61 7.52
C LYS A 65 -22.31 -15.87 8.15
N VAL A 66 -22.66 -16.16 9.40
CA VAL A 66 -22.10 -17.26 10.18
C VAL A 66 -23.23 -18.03 10.86
N ARG A 67 -23.17 -19.36 10.80
CA ARG A 67 -24.07 -20.24 11.53
C ARG A 67 -23.41 -20.65 12.86
N LEU A 68 -23.85 -20.06 13.96
CA LEU A 68 -23.36 -20.39 15.31
C LEU A 68 -24.10 -21.58 15.85
N PRO A 69 -23.43 -22.54 16.53
CA PRO A 69 -24.05 -23.55 17.35
C PRO A 69 -24.51 -22.93 18.67
N ARG A 70 -25.31 -23.65 19.44
CA ARG A 70 -25.59 -23.33 20.85
C ARG A 70 -24.35 -23.59 21.70
N GLY A 71 -24.05 -22.68 22.62
CA GLY A 71 -22.91 -22.76 23.55
C GLY A 71 -21.65 -22.14 22.98
N ARG A 72 -20.53 -22.48 23.60
CA ARG A 72 -19.21 -21.93 23.28
C ARG A 72 -18.70 -22.44 21.92
N ALA A 73 -18.23 -21.50 21.07
CA ALA A 73 -17.70 -21.82 19.77
C ALA A 73 -16.48 -20.92 19.44
N GLU A 74 -15.51 -21.49 18.75
CA GLU A 74 -14.42 -20.76 18.12
C GLU A 74 -14.81 -20.43 16.68
N LEU A 75 -14.97 -19.15 16.40
CA LEU A 75 -15.27 -18.62 15.06
C LEU A 75 -13.98 -18.19 14.38
N ARG A 76 -13.66 -18.78 13.23
CA ARG A 76 -12.47 -18.49 12.43
C ARG A 76 -12.84 -17.68 11.21
N PHE A 77 -12.37 -16.43 11.14
CA PHE A 77 -12.50 -15.54 9.98
C PHE A 77 -11.30 -15.76 9.06
N GLU A 78 -11.47 -16.54 8.01
CA GLU A 78 -10.43 -16.75 7.00
C GLU A 78 -10.35 -15.62 5.98
N GLY A 79 -9.14 -15.40 5.45
CA GLY A 79 -8.89 -14.43 4.40
C GLY A 79 -8.91 -12.97 4.84
N VAL A 80 -8.75 -12.70 6.15
CA VAL A 80 -8.48 -11.34 6.64
C VAL A 80 -7.16 -10.82 6.06
N ALA A 81 -6.96 -9.50 6.02
CA ALA A 81 -5.73 -8.92 5.52
C ALA A 81 -4.50 -9.49 6.25
N GLU A 82 -3.42 -9.79 5.49
CA GLU A 82 -2.15 -10.27 6.06
C GLU A 82 -1.57 -9.28 7.07
N GLY A 83 -1.67 -7.98 6.76
CA GLY A 83 -1.24 -6.88 7.61
C GLY A 83 -2.22 -6.47 8.71
N ILE A 84 -3.21 -7.31 9.07
CA ILE A 84 -4.16 -7.01 10.15
C ILE A 84 -3.44 -6.65 11.46
N VAL A 85 -3.95 -5.63 12.16
CA VAL A 85 -3.56 -5.26 13.52
C VAL A 85 -4.59 -5.86 14.48
N PRO A 86 -4.32 -6.98 15.15
CA PRO A 86 -5.34 -7.75 15.88
C PRO A 86 -6.03 -6.97 16.99
N VAL A 87 -5.30 -6.09 17.68
CA VAL A 87 -5.85 -5.27 18.77
C VAL A 87 -6.93 -4.30 18.27
N SER A 88 -6.87 -3.89 17.00
CA SER A 88 -7.85 -2.98 16.39
C SER A 88 -9.13 -3.68 15.93
N ALA A 89 -9.16 -5.02 15.93
CA ALA A 89 -10.32 -5.75 15.43
C ALA A 89 -11.51 -5.63 16.37
N VAL A 90 -12.62 -5.13 15.84
CA VAL A 90 -13.92 -5.03 16.51
C VAL A 90 -14.89 -5.95 15.79
N ILE A 91 -15.63 -6.76 16.56
CA ILE A 91 -16.60 -7.71 16.03
C ILE A 91 -17.98 -7.37 16.62
N GLU A 92 -18.91 -7.04 15.75
CA GLU A 92 -20.29 -6.71 16.09
C GLU A 92 -21.23 -7.80 15.57
N GLY A 93 -22.38 -7.98 16.23
CA GLY A 93 -23.42 -8.92 15.81
C GLY A 93 -23.27 -10.33 16.36
N LEU A 94 -22.31 -10.58 17.26
CA LEU A 94 -22.20 -11.84 18.01
C LEU A 94 -23.11 -11.80 19.23
N PRO A 95 -24.02 -12.78 19.42
CA PRO A 95 -25.01 -12.77 20.52
C PRO A 95 -24.40 -12.77 21.91
N GLY A 96 -23.30 -13.51 22.10
CA GLY A 96 -22.56 -13.59 23.36
C GLY A 96 -21.34 -12.69 23.41
N GLY A 97 -21.19 -11.76 22.44
CA GLY A 97 -20.01 -10.92 22.34
C GLY A 97 -18.75 -11.70 21.98
N THR A 98 -17.61 -11.05 22.21
CA THR A 98 -16.27 -11.62 22.01
C THR A 98 -15.65 -11.93 23.36
N ILE A 99 -15.38 -13.20 23.66
CA ILE A 99 -14.73 -13.66 24.88
C ILE A 99 -13.21 -13.60 24.74
N GLU A 100 -12.71 -14.08 23.61
CA GLU A 100 -11.28 -14.16 23.30
C GLU A 100 -11.06 -13.90 21.82
N LYS A 101 -9.92 -13.32 21.49
CA LYS A 101 -9.56 -12.97 20.12
C LYS A 101 -8.08 -13.31 19.88
N ASN A 102 -7.83 -14.19 18.91
CA ASN A 102 -6.49 -14.66 18.54
C ASN A 102 -6.24 -14.45 17.05
N ARG A 103 -5.00 -14.11 16.71
CA ARG A 103 -4.52 -14.13 15.34
C ARG A 103 -3.70 -15.39 15.11
N ASP A 104 -4.21 -16.29 14.28
CA ASP A 104 -3.46 -17.44 13.82
C ASP A 104 -2.55 -17.03 12.67
N ALA A 105 -1.28 -16.77 13.01
CA ALA A 105 -0.29 -16.30 12.05
C ALA A 105 0.41 -17.45 11.28
N ARG A 106 0.04 -18.71 11.53
CA ARG A 106 0.68 -19.88 10.92
C ARG A 106 0.08 -20.16 9.54
N LEU A 107 0.66 -19.54 8.52
CA LEU A 107 0.31 -19.84 7.13
C LEU A 107 0.90 -21.17 6.69
N LEU A 108 0.12 -21.90 5.88
CA LEU A 108 0.54 -23.14 5.26
C LEU A 108 1.73 -22.87 4.32
N SER A 109 2.85 -23.50 4.63
CA SER A 109 4.08 -23.45 3.86
C SER A 109 4.84 -24.76 4.04
N PRO A 110 5.81 -25.11 3.18
CA PRO A 110 6.63 -26.29 3.42
C PRO A 110 7.30 -26.30 4.81
N ALA A 111 7.77 -25.14 5.27
CA ALA A 111 8.38 -25.02 6.58
C ALA A 111 7.36 -25.23 7.71
N SER A 112 6.18 -24.65 7.64
CA SER A 112 5.15 -24.82 8.66
C SER A 112 4.54 -26.22 8.65
N LEU A 113 4.51 -26.91 7.50
CA LEU A 113 4.14 -28.32 7.42
C LEU A 113 5.12 -29.19 8.21
N VAL A 114 6.42 -28.99 7.98
CA VAL A 114 7.48 -29.71 8.73
C VAL A 114 7.37 -29.42 10.23
N ASP A 115 7.27 -28.16 10.61
CA ASP A 115 7.15 -27.71 12.00
C ASP A 115 5.89 -28.28 12.70
N GLY A 116 4.76 -28.21 12.03
CA GLY A 116 3.49 -28.72 12.54
C GLY A 116 3.40 -30.26 12.59
N THR A 117 4.32 -30.97 11.94
CA THR A 117 4.36 -32.43 11.86
C THR A 117 5.52 -33.02 12.69
N LEU A 118 6.21 -32.22 13.50
CA LEU A 118 7.26 -32.71 14.41
C LEU A 118 6.72 -33.84 15.29
N GLY A 119 7.51 -34.91 15.43
CA GLY A 119 7.15 -36.10 16.17
C GLY A 119 6.07 -37.00 15.52
N ARG A 120 5.62 -36.67 14.30
CA ARG A 120 4.60 -37.43 13.56
C ARG A 120 5.20 -38.10 12.33
N GLU A 121 4.49 -39.09 11.83
CA GLU A 121 4.88 -39.88 10.68
C GLU A 121 4.60 -39.15 9.36
N VAL A 122 5.51 -39.27 8.42
CA VAL A 122 5.47 -38.78 7.05
C VAL A 122 6.01 -39.86 6.12
N THR A 123 5.60 -39.85 4.86
CA THR A 123 6.18 -40.74 3.85
C THR A 123 7.25 -40.00 3.07
N ILE A 124 8.50 -40.53 3.09
CA ILE A 124 9.58 -40.03 2.23
C ILE A 124 9.72 -40.90 1.00
N THR A 125 9.72 -40.29 -0.17
CA THR A 125 10.00 -40.93 -1.44
C THR A 125 11.36 -40.52 -1.94
N ARG A 126 12.23 -41.50 -2.19
CA ARG A 126 13.56 -41.31 -2.76
C ARG A 126 13.63 -41.87 -4.17
N THR A 127 14.36 -41.17 -5.04
CA THR A 127 14.59 -41.62 -6.40
C THR A 127 16.06 -42.03 -6.53
N ASP A 128 16.30 -43.27 -6.94
CA ASP A 128 17.64 -43.75 -7.23
C ASP A 128 18.21 -43.05 -8.47
N LYS A 129 19.42 -42.51 -8.33
CA LYS A 129 20.00 -41.65 -9.36
C LYS A 129 20.45 -42.41 -10.61
N ALA A 130 20.85 -43.68 -10.45
CA ALA A 130 21.35 -44.49 -11.55
C ALA A 130 20.22 -45.14 -12.35
N THR A 131 19.14 -45.56 -11.66
CA THR A 131 18.08 -46.38 -12.25
C THR A 131 16.75 -45.62 -12.46
N GLY A 132 16.61 -44.43 -11.84
CA GLY A 132 15.35 -43.68 -11.79
C GLY A 132 14.24 -44.34 -10.96
N ARG A 133 14.55 -45.46 -10.27
CA ARG A 133 13.58 -46.18 -9.43
C ARG A 133 13.20 -45.36 -8.21
N ARG A 134 11.95 -45.37 -7.88
CA ARG A 134 11.42 -44.68 -6.66
C ARG A 134 11.18 -45.71 -5.56
N ALA A 135 11.63 -45.38 -4.36
CA ALA A 135 11.36 -46.12 -3.15
C ALA A 135 10.71 -45.18 -2.13
N SER A 136 9.63 -45.60 -1.51
CA SER A 136 8.95 -44.86 -0.45
C SER A 136 9.05 -45.63 0.85
N GLU A 137 9.29 -44.92 1.94
CA GLU A 137 9.29 -45.45 3.31
C GLU A 137 8.65 -44.46 4.26
N ASP A 138 8.14 -44.94 5.37
CA ASP A 138 7.61 -44.09 6.42
C ASP A 138 8.71 -43.65 7.38
N ALA A 139 8.66 -42.40 7.79
CA ALA A 139 9.65 -41.77 8.65
C ALA A 139 8.98 -40.79 9.62
N THR A 140 9.58 -40.59 10.79
CA THR A 140 9.11 -39.58 11.75
C THR A 140 9.98 -38.34 11.65
N ILE A 141 9.39 -37.15 11.56
CA ILE A 141 10.13 -35.89 11.62
C ILE A 141 10.63 -35.64 13.05
N VAL A 142 11.95 -35.60 13.24
CA VAL A 142 12.58 -35.40 14.55
C VAL A 142 12.94 -33.92 14.76
N ALA A 143 13.39 -33.23 13.72
CA ALA A 143 13.76 -31.81 13.77
C ALA A 143 13.58 -31.13 12.41
N GLY A 144 13.41 -29.81 12.39
CA GLY A 144 13.25 -28.88 11.26
C GLY A 144 12.56 -27.62 11.74
N PRO A 145 12.27 -26.64 10.88
CA PRO A 145 12.67 -26.42 9.48
C PRO A 145 13.88 -25.49 9.30
N GLN A 146 14.48 -24.98 10.40
CA GLN A 146 15.45 -23.87 10.29
C GLN A 146 16.83 -24.27 9.77
N GLN A 147 17.28 -25.49 10.04
CA GLN A 147 18.62 -26.00 9.67
C GLN A 147 18.58 -27.29 8.84
N GLY A 148 17.46 -27.55 8.20
CA GLY A 148 17.18 -28.79 7.48
C GLY A 148 16.15 -29.64 8.20
N VAL A 149 15.84 -30.80 7.65
CA VAL A 149 14.87 -31.75 8.20
C VAL A 149 15.61 -33.01 8.65
N VAL A 150 15.39 -33.43 9.90
CA VAL A 150 15.93 -34.67 10.44
C VAL A 150 14.78 -35.68 10.57
N LEU A 151 14.98 -36.84 10.03
CA LEU A 151 14.03 -37.95 9.99
C LEU A 151 14.53 -39.12 10.80
N ARG A 152 13.63 -39.82 11.46
CA ARG A 152 13.86 -41.16 12.00
C ARG A 152 13.22 -42.15 11.05
N THR A 153 14.03 -42.97 10.41
CA THR A 153 13.63 -44.06 9.52
C THR A 153 13.85 -45.41 10.21
N GLN A 154 13.46 -46.48 9.56
CA GLN A 154 13.78 -47.85 10.06
C GLN A 154 15.31 -48.13 10.14
N LYS A 155 16.11 -47.39 9.39
CA LYS A 155 17.59 -47.52 9.36
C LYS A 155 18.33 -46.63 10.35
N GLY A 156 17.61 -45.77 11.09
CA GLY A 156 18.16 -44.85 12.08
C GLY A 156 17.76 -43.38 11.88
N ILE A 157 18.58 -42.49 12.41
CA ILE A 157 18.37 -41.03 12.30
C ILE A 157 19.12 -40.53 11.07
N GLU A 158 18.41 -39.83 10.21
CA GLU A 158 18.95 -39.29 8.97
C GLU A 158 18.65 -37.79 8.83
N ALA A 159 19.65 -36.99 8.44
CA ALA A 159 19.41 -35.63 7.95
C ALA A 159 19.03 -35.69 6.49
N LEU A 160 17.91 -35.02 6.13
CA LEU A 160 17.46 -34.95 4.75
C LEU A 160 18.52 -34.19 3.92
N ARG A 161 19.13 -34.86 2.96
CA ARG A 161 20.19 -34.31 2.09
C ARG A 161 19.65 -34.03 0.71
N CYS A 162 20.21 -33.05 0.04
CA CYS A 162 19.98 -32.86 -1.38
C CYS A 162 20.75 -33.95 -2.16
N SER A 163 20.08 -34.99 -2.59
CA SER A 163 20.64 -36.06 -3.40
C SER A 163 20.89 -35.67 -4.86
N GLY A 164 20.52 -34.45 -5.25
CA GLY A 164 20.48 -34.02 -6.65
C GLY A 164 19.30 -34.58 -7.44
N LEU A 165 18.49 -35.43 -6.80
CA LEU A 165 17.19 -35.88 -7.27
C LEU A 165 16.13 -35.46 -6.24
N PRO A 166 14.89 -35.13 -6.69
CA PRO A 166 13.86 -34.63 -5.80
C PRO A 166 13.44 -35.70 -4.77
N GLU A 167 13.82 -35.50 -3.53
CA GLU A 167 13.24 -36.21 -2.40
C GLU A 167 11.89 -35.55 -2.08
N LYS A 168 10.85 -36.37 -1.98
CA LYS A 168 9.47 -35.89 -1.72
C LYS A 168 9.06 -36.32 -0.32
N LEU A 169 8.69 -35.35 0.51
CA LEU A 169 7.94 -35.59 1.76
C LEU A 169 6.45 -35.49 1.48
N ALA A 170 5.71 -36.51 1.81
CA ALA A 170 4.25 -36.54 1.79
C ALA A 170 3.72 -36.56 3.21
N PHE A 171 2.78 -35.65 3.50
CA PHE A 171 2.15 -35.49 4.79
C PHE A 171 0.73 -36.09 4.74
N GLY A 172 0.35 -36.89 5.72
CA GLY A 172 -0.95 -37.54 5.74
C GLY A 172 -2.14 -36.57 5.88
N ALA A 173 -1.90 -35.42 6.55
CA ALA A 173 -2.88 -34.35 6.73
C ALA A 173 -2.21 -33.02 6.97
N VAL A 174 -2.95 -31.91 6.78
CA VAL A 174 -2.49 -30.59 7.21
C VAL A 174 -2.60 -30.52 8.74
N PRO A 175 -1.50 -30.22 9.46
CA PRO A 175 -1.53 -30.08 10.91
C PRO A 175 -2.57 -29.07 11.39
N PRO A 176 -3.18 -29.27 12.56
CA PRO A 176 -4.13 -28.32 13.14
C PRO A 176 -3.50 -26.93 13.32
N GLY A 177 -4.26 -25.87 13.07
CA GLY A 177 -3.81 -24.49 13.21
C GLY A 177 -3.10 -23.93 11.99
N LEU A 178 -2.80 -24.71 10.94
CA LEU A 178 -2.31 -24.19 9.66
C LEU A 178 -3.48 -23.86 8.73
N SER A 179 -3.39 -22.71 8.09
CA SER A 179 -4.35 -22.26 7.07
C SER A 179 -3.63 -21.71 5.84
N SER A 180 -4.20 -21.91 4.66
CA SER A 180 -3.71 -21.31 3.42
C SER A 180 -3.94 -19.79 3.34
N LYS A 181 -4.74 -19.26 4.25
CA LYS A 181 -5.09 -17.82 4.34
C LYS A 181 -4.88 -17.33 5.78
N PRO A 182 -4.57 -16.04 5.98
CA PRO A 182 -4.56 -15.45 7.31
C PRO A 182 -5.91 -15.62 8.00
N VAL A 183 -5.88 -15.95 9.29
CA VAL A 183 -7.07 -16.22 10.10
C VAL A 183 -7.06 -15.31 11.34
N LEU A 184 -8.23 -14.75 11.65
CA LEU A 184 -8.54 -14.20 12.96
C LEU A 184 -9.55 -15.13 13.63
N SER A 185 -9.20 -15.71 14.78
CA SER A 185 -10.13 -16.56 15.55
C SER A 185 -10.68 -15.82 16.75
N VAL A 186 -11.94 -16.10 17.05
CA VAL A 186 -12.71 -15.44 18.11
C VAL A 186 -13.54 -16.49 18.84
N THR A 187 -13.44 -16.50 20.15
CA THR A 187 -14.33 -17.30 20.99
C THR A 187 -15.59 -16.50 21.35
N THR A 188 -16.74 -17.11 21.13
CA THR A 188 -18.07 -16.55 21.49
C THR A 188 -18.94 -17.64 22.15
N ASP A 189 -19.98 -17.20 22.87
CA ASP A 189 -20.98 -18.11 23.44
C ASP A 189 -22.36 -17.71 22.92
N SER A 190 -23.06 -18.64 22.27
CA SER A 190 -24.39 -18.40 21.72
C SER A 190 -25.47 -19.13 22.50
N PRO A 191 -26.52 -18.43 22.95
CA PRO A 191 -27.60 -19.08 23.74
C PRO A 191 -28.41 -20.09 22.93
N SER A 192 -28.37 -19.98 21.58
CA SER A 192 -29.09 -20.87 20.66
C SER A 192 -28.36 -21.06 19.36
N ALA A 193 -28.59 -22.16 18.66
CA ALA A 193 -28.10 -22.36 17.30
C ALA A 193 -28.85 -21.42 16.33
N ARG A 194 -28.11 -20.54 15.63
CA ARG A 194 -28.69 -19.57 14.70
C ARG A 194 -27.67 -19.04 13.67
N THR A 195 -28.18 -18.53 12.56
CA THR A 195 -27.37 -17.79 11.60
C THR A 195 -27.39 -16.31 11.96
N VAL A 196 -26.21 -15.70 12.08
CA VAL A 196 -26.03 -14.29 12.40
C VAL A 196 -25.26 -13.58 11.30
N THR A 197 -25.50 -12.28 11.15
CA THR A 197 -24.67 -11.38 10.34
C THR A 197 -23.69 -10.70 11.27
N VAL A 198 -22.41 -10.92 11.03
CA VAL A 198 -21.30 -10.37 11.82
C VAL A 198 -20.61 -9.29 11.00
N ARG A 199 -20.32 -8.15 11.63
CA ARG A 199 -19.49 -7.10 11.09
C ARG A 199 -18.13 -7.17 11.78
N LEU A 200 -17.08 -7.44 11.01
CA LEU A 200 -15.69 -7.42 11.45
C LEU A 200 -15.01 -6.18 10.89
N SER A 201 -14.57 -5.26 11.75
CA SER A 201 -13.81 -4.06 11.38
C SER A 201 -12.43 -4.11 12.01
N TYR A 202 -11.37 -3.83 11.21
CA TYR A 202 -10.00 -3.86 11.70
C TYR A 202 -9.09 -2.96 10.87
N LEU A 203 -7.99 -2.52 11.46
CA LEU A 203 -6.91 -1.85 10.75
C LEU A 203 -5.96 -2.89 10.15
N ALA A 204 -5.49 -2.61 8.95
CA ALA A 204 -4.50 -3.43 8.26
C ALA A 204 -3.44 -2.55 7.59
N SER A 205 -2.16 -2.91 7.76
CA SER A 205 -1.04 -2.32 7.03
C SER A 205 -0.91 -2.92 5.63
N GLY A 206 0.02 -2.40 4.84
CA GLY A 206 0.25 -2.88 3.49
C GLY A 206 -0.74 -2.34 2.47
N PHE A 207 -1.41 -1.25 2.76
CA PHE A 207 -2.20 -0.47 1.81
C PHE A 207 -1.60 0.92 1.66
N ASP A 208 -1.77 1.53 0.50
CA ASP A 208 -1.46 2.94 0.28
C ASP A 208 -2.26 3.46 -0.90
N TRP A 209 -2.35 4.78 -1.04
CA TRP A 209 -2.94 5.39 -2.21
C TRP A 209 -2.25 6.72 -2.56
N ARG A 210 -2.33 7.09 -3.84
CA ARG A 210 -1.80 8.36 -4.37
C ARG A 210 -2.74 8.91 -5.41
N ALA A 211 -2.81 10.23 -5.47
CA ALA A 211 -3.38 10.90 -6.63
C ALA A 211 -2.31 11.13 -7.70
N SER A 212 -2.74 11.18 -8.94
CA SER A 212 -1.95 11.69 -10.06
C SER A 212 -2.86 12.45 -11.01
N TYR A 213 -2.34 13.51 -11.60
CA TYR A 213 -3.11 14.42 -12.42
C TYR A 213 -2.53 14.52 -13.83
N VAL A 214 -3.40 14.49 -14.80
CA VAL A 214 -3.10 14.74 -16.20
C VAL A 214 -3.82 16.00 -16.60
N ALA A 215 -3.06 17.07 -16.88
CA ALA A 215 -3.60 18.32 -17.41
C ALA A 215 -3.31 18.40 -18.91
N THR A 216 -4.30 18.77 -19.71
CA THR A 216 -4.14 18.97 -21.15
C THR A 216 -4.55 20.38 -21.51
N GLN A 217 -3.59 21.21 -21.90
CA GLN A 217 -3.83 22.57 -22.35
C GLN A 217 -4.61 22.55 -23.67
N ALA A 218 -5.66 23.33 -23.76
CA ALA A 218 -6.44 23.53 -24.98
C ALA A 218 -5.63 24.30 -26.03
N ALA A 219 -6.02 24.20 -27.29
CA ALA A 219 -5.35 24.85 -28.38
C ALA A 219 -5.40 26.39 -28.31
N ASP A 220 -6.36 26.96 -27.60
CA ASP A 220 -6.50 28.39 -27.35
C ASP A 220 -5.39 28.96 -26.42
N GLY A 221 -4.68 28.08 -25.70
CA GLY A 221 -3.64 28.44 -24.75
C GLY A 221 -4.11 29.16 -23.50
N ARG A 222 -5.42 29.17 -23.22
CA ARG A 222 -6.06 29.89 -22.11
C ARG A 222 -6.74 28.98 -21.09
N THR A 223 -7.18 27.78 -21.53
CA THR A 223 -7.86 26.80 -20.71
C THR A 223 -7.15 25.46 -20.74
N LEU A 224 -7.41 24.62 -19.76
CA LEU A 224 -6.95 23.23 -19.72
C LEU A 224 -8.04 22.30 -19.19
N ASP A 225 -7.95 21.04 -19.58
CA ASP A 225 -8.69 19.95 -19.00
C ASP A 225 -7.83 19.26 -17.94
N LEU A 226 -8.40 18.99 -16.78
CA LEU A 226 -7.73 18.30 -15.66
C LEU A 226 -8.42 16.98 -15.40
N PHE A 227 -7.67 15.90 -15.50
CA PHE A 227 -8.07 14.56 -15.16
C PHE A 227 -7.24 14.05 -13.99
N GLY A 228 -7.90 13.51 -12.95
CA GLY A 228 -7.24 12.93 -11.78
C GLY A 228 -7.47 11.43 -11.69
N TRP A 229 -6.39 10.70 -11.39
CA TRP A 229 -6.41 9.29 -11.03
C TRP A 229 -6.19 9.11 -9.55
N LEU A 230 -6.90 8.15 -8.96
CA LEU A 230 -6.61 7.58 -7.65
C LEU A 230 -5.96 6.21 -7.88
N THR A 231 -4.70 6.07 -7.51
CA THR A 231 -3.96 4.82 -7.53
C THR A 231 -4.00 4.21 -6.14
N LEU A 232 -4.62 3.04 -6.02
CA LEU A 232 -4.72 2.25 -4.80
C LEU A 232 -3.74 1.08 -4.88
N ALA A 233 -2.95 0.85 -3.84
CA ALA A 233 -2.03 -0.29 -3.72
C ALA A 233 -2.45 -1.22 -2.59
N ASN A 234 -2.38 -2.52 -2.84
CA ASN A 234 -2.55 -3.59 -1.89
C ASN A 234 -1.29 -4.48 -1.91
N GLY A 235 -0.49 -4.42 -0.87
CA GLY A 235 0.68 -5.27 -0.66
C GLY A 235 0.37 -6.60 0.03
N ASN A 236 -0.88 -6.80 0.49
CA ASN A 236 -1.30 -8.04 1.13
C ASN A 236 -1.48 -9.16 0.10
N GLY A 237 -1.34 -10.40 0.55
CA GLY A 237 -1.59 -11.61 -0.26
C GLY A 237 -3.07 -11.91 -0.51
N GLN A 238 -4.00 -11.14 0.06
CA GLN A 238 -5.45 -11.32 -0.09
C GLN A 238 -6.03 -10.37 -1.12
N ALA A 239 -6.99 -10.87 -1.91
CA ALA A 239 -7.85 -10.06 -2.75
C ALA A 239 -9.06 -9.56 -1.96
N PHE A 240 -9.53 -8.36 -2.32
CA PHE A 240 -10.77 -7.78 -1.81
C PHE A 240 -11.73 -7.58 -3.00
N PRO A 241 -12.53 -8.62 -3.34
CA PRO A 241 -13.40 -8.57 -4.50
C PRO A 241 -14.59 -7.65 -4.26
N GLN A 242 -14.97 -6.89 -5.29
CA GLN A 242 -16.14 -5.99 -5.26
C GLN A 242 -16.23 -5.12 -4.00
N ALA A 243 -15.06 -4.60 -3.54
CA ALA A 243 -14.97 -3.77 -2.37
C ALA A 243 -15.53 -2.35 -2.63
N GLU A 244 -16.22 -1.81 -1.64
CA GLU A 244 -16.49 -0.38 -1.54
C GLU A 244 -15.23 0.32 -1.06
N VAL A 245 -14.65 1.21 -1.88
CA VAL A 245 -13.35 1.81 -1.58
C VAL A 245 -13.50 3.30 -1.33
N ASN A 246 -12.89 3.73 -0.22
CA ASN A 246 -12.72 5.13 0.13
C ASN A 246 -11.23 5.41 0.32
N ALA A 247 -10.78 6.61 -0.09
CA ALA A 247 -9.42 7.09 0.14
C ALA A 247 -9.47 8.33 1.02
N VAL A 248 -8.63 8.38 2.05
CA VAL A 248 -8.59 9.50 2.99
C VAL A 248 -7.29 10.29 2.80
N ALA A 249 -7.43 11.58 2.45
CA ALA A 249 -6.36 12.55 2.41
C ALA A 249 -6.30 13.36 3.72
N GLY A 250 -5.14 13.94 3.98
CA GLY A 250 -4.83 14.64 5.21
C GLY A 250 -3.86 13.86 6.09
N ARG A 251 -3.57 14.37 7.26
CA ARG A 251 -2.62 13.76 8.21
C ARG A 251 -3.37 13.21 9.41
N LEU A 252 -3.38 11.88 9.53
CA LEU A 252 -3.88 11.25 10.73
C LEU A 252 -2.74 11.14 11.76
N HIS A 253 -3.00 11.55 13.00
CA HIS A 253 -2.08 11.27 14.11
C HIS A 253 -2.13 9.79 14.44
N ARG A 254 -0.99 9.11 14.34
CA ARG A 254 -0.88 7.66 14.56
C ARG A 254 0.33 7.36 15.44
N VAL A 255 0.12 6.59 16.49
CA VAL A 255 1.19 5.93 17.24
C VAL A 255 1.54 4.63 16.52
N ALA A 256 2.84 4.37 16.34
CA ALA A 256 3.30 3.14 15.73
C ALA A 256 2.90 1.95 16.60
N THR A 257 2.10 1.04 16.05
CA THR A 257 1.74 -0.21 16.71
C THR A 257 2.68 -1.29 16.20
N PRO A 258 3.33 -2.08 17.09
CA PRO A 258 4.17 -3.20 16.68
C PRO A 258 3.35 -4.16 15.80
N GLN A 259 3.86 -4.43 14.61
CA GLN A 259 3.26 -5.42 13.71
C GLN A 259 3.80 -6.79 14.07
N LEU A 260 2.92 -7.71 14.40
CA LEU A 260 3.26 -9.13 14.39
C LEU A 260 3.37 -9.55 12.93
N GLN A 261 4.59 -9.49 12.38
CA GLN A 261 4.85 -10.10 11.09
C GLN A 261 4.66 -11.60 11.22
N ALA A 262 3.77 -12.17 10.40
CA ALA A 262 3.73 -13.61 10.24
C ALA A 262 5.10 -14.03 9.70
N ALA A 263 5.90 -14.67 10.54
CA ALA A 263 7.18 -15.21 10.13
C ALA A 263 6.87 -16.34 9.14
N ILE A 264 6.94 -16.04 7.84
CA ILE A 264 6.99 -17.08 6.81
C ILE A 264 8.38 -17.68 6.92
N ALA A 265 8.52 -18.69 7.77
CA ALA A 265 9.75 -19.45 7.86
C ALA A 265 10.00 -20.08 6.48
N ARG A 266 11.09 -19.69 5.83
CA ARG A 266 11.54 -20.36 4.61
C ARG A 266 12.20 -21.66 5.01
N LEU A 267 11.74 -22.77 4.43
CA LEU A 267 12.47 -24.03 4.54
C LEU A 267 13.80 -23.84 3.82
N ARG A 268 14.89 -23.79 4.59
CA ARG A 268 16.25 -23.77 4.04
C ARG A 268 16.79 -25.20 4.10
N MET A 269 17.07 -25.75 2.95
CA MET A 269 17.81 -27.02 2.84
C MET A 269 19.21 -26.66 2.38
N SER A 270 20.21 -26.94 3.20
CA SER A 270 21.61 -26.79 2.81
C SER A 270 22.02 -28.04 2.04
N CYS A 271 22.31 -27.87 0.77
CA CYS A 271 22.77 -28.97 -0.09
C CYS A 271 24.28 -28.91 -0.21
N PHE A 272 24.93 -30.01 0.13
CA PHE A 272 26.38 -30.15 -0.03
C PHE A 272 26.64 -31.09 -1.22
N PRO A 273 27.56 -30.74 -2.15
CA PRO A 273 27.91 -31.62 -3.25
C PRO A 273 28.43 -32.97 -2.75
N LEU A 274 28.16 -34.06 -3.49
CA LEU A 274 28.72 -35.38 -3.22
C LEU A 274 30.26 -35.31 -3.25
N GLY A 275 30.92 -35.76 -2.17
CA GLY A 275 32.36 -35.69 -2.01
C GLY A 275 32.87 -34.57 -1.09
N THR A 276 32.00 -33.70 -0.56
CA THR A 276 32.36 -32.69 0.43
C THR A 276 32.70 -33.38 1.77
N THR A 277 33.87 -33.11 2.29
CA THR A 277 34.29 -33.60 3.63
C THR A 277 33.85 -32.64 4.72
N THR A 278 33.84 -33.08 5.98
CA THR A 278 33.49 -32.21 7.13
C THR A 278 34.43 -31.02 7.27
N SER A 279 35.64 -31.09 6.73
CA SER A 279 36.63 -30.01 6.70
C SER A 279 36.23 -28.87 5.77
N ASP A 280 35.46 -29.16 4.72
CA ASP A 280 34.99 -28.17 3.75
C ASP A 280 33.83 -27.34 4.28
N LEU A 281 33.16 -27.80 5.38
CA LEU A 281 32.06 -27.13 6.02
C LEU A 281 32.48 -25.92 6.87
N THR A 282 33.76 -25.83 7.20
CA THR A 282 34.32 -24.72 8.01
C THR A 282 34.80 -23.54 7.18
N SER A 283 34.88 -23.69 5.86
CA SER A 283 35.28 -22.61 4.95
C SER A 283 34.07 -21.70 4.64
N ARG A 284 33.96 -20.57 5.34
CA ARG A 284 32.94 -19.54 5.16
C ARG A 284 32.98 -18.80 3.82
N ASN A 285 33.86 -19.16 2.91
CA ASN A 285 34.17 -18.44 1.67
C ASN A 285 33.98 -19.25 0.38
N ALA A 286 33.15 -20.29 0.38
CA ALA A 286 32.77 -20.91 -0.89
C ALA A 286 31.85 -19.95 -1.66
N PRO A 287 32.20 -19.58 -2.91
CA PRO A 287 31.33 -18.74 -3.72
C PRO A 287 30.01 -19.48 -3.93
N GLN A 288 28.90 -18.85 -3.51
CA GLN A 288 27.55 -19.31 -3.84
C GLN A 288 27.40 -19.19 -5.35
N GLN A 289 27.44 -20.32 -6.05
CA GLN A 289 26.99 -20.36 -7.44
C GLN A 289 25.47 -20.10 -7.44
N GLU A 290 25.10 -18.89 -7.75
CA GLU A 290 23.74 -18.48 -8.01
C GLU A 290 23.31 -19.12 -9.34
N ILE A 291 22.50 -20.16 -9.29
CA ILE A 291 21.88 -20.72 -10.50
C ILE A 291 20.79 -19.74 -10.92
N ILE A 292 21.11 -18.86 -11.86
CA ILE A 292 20.15 -18.00 -12.51
C ILE A 292 19.35 -18.85 -13.49
N VAL A 293 18.15 -19.28 -13.09
CA VAL A 293 17.19 -19.90 -13.98
C VAL A 293 16.54 -18.80 -14.80
N THR A 294 17.08 -18.52 -15.98
CA THR A 294 16.42 -17.65 -16.96
C THR A 294 15.29 -18.42 -17.64
N ALA A 295 14.10 -18.37 -17.05
CA ALA A 295 12.89 -18.80 -17.74
C ALA A 295 12.55 -17.75 -18.81
N ARG A 296 12.94 -17.98 -20.06
CA ARG A 296 12.38 -17.26 -21.20
C ARG A 296 10.90 -17.63 -21.31
N ARG A 297 10.01 -16.75 -20.85
CA ARG A 297 8.61 -16.77 -21.27
C ARG A 297 8.58 -16.42 -22.75
N ARG A 298 8.17 -17.38 -23.59
CA ARG A 298 7.63 -17.08 -24.91
C ARG A 298 6.39 -16.21 -24.68
N PHE A 299 6.43 -14.97 -25.16
CA PHE A 299 5.22 -14.20 -25.34
C PHE A 299 4.46 -14.85 -26.48
N GLU A 300 3.35 -15.51 -26.19
CA GLU A 300 2.32 -15.80 -27.17
C GLU A 300 1.73 -14.45 -27.60
N GLU A 301 1.73 -14.22 -28.89
CA GLU A 301 1.18 -13.04 -29.54
C GLU A 301 -0.30 -12.89 -29.12
N ALA A 302 -0.65 -11.78 -28.49
CA ALA A 302 -2.01 -11.51 -28.08
C ALA A 302 -2.90 -11.38 -29.32
N PRO A 303 -4.12 -11.95 -29.32
CA PRO A 303 -5.05 -11.78 -30.43
C PRO A 303 -5.40 -10.28 -30.59
N PRO A 304 -5.69 -9.81 -31.82
CA PRO A 304 -6.01 -8.41 -32.09
C PRO A 304 -7.21 -7.97 -31.26
N PRO A 305 -7.22 -6.71 -30.78
CA PRO A 305 -8.29 -6.21 -29.93
C PRO A 305 -9.61 -6.21 -30.72
N LEU A 306 -10.59 -6.98 -30.23
CA LEU A 306 -11.97 -6.84 -30.64
C LEU A 306 -12.40 -5.38 -30.40
N ALA A 307 -13.01 -4.76 -31.42
CA ALA A 307 -13.56 -3.43 -31.33
C ALA A 307 -14.54 -3.37 -30.15
N VAL A 308 -14.10 -2.79 -29.04
CA VAL A 308 -14.95 -2.56 -27.89
C VAL A 308 -15.88 -1.41 -28.27
N ALA A 309 -17.18 -1.68 -28.34
CA ALA A 309 -18.19 -0.64 -28.42
C ALA A 309 -17.90 0.38 -27.31
N MET A 310 -17.83 1.65 -27.67
CA MET A 310 -17.61 2.75 -26.72
C MET A 310 -18.73 2.73 -25.70
N ALA A 311 -18.47 2.18 -24.53
CA ALA A 311 -19.36 2.34 -23.38
C ALA A 311 -19.45 3.84 -23.06
N ALA A 312 -20.64 4.31 -22.67
CA ALA A 312 -20.83 5.67 -22.21
C ALA A 312 -19.79 5.99 -21.13
N PRO A 313 -19.21 7.21 -21.09
CA PRO A 313 -18.24 7.59 -20.07
C PRO A 313 -18.86 7.37 -18.68
N PRO A 314 -18.11 6.80 -17.73
CA PRO A 314 -18.61 6.61 -16.38
C PRO A 314 -19.02 7.94 -15.76
N PRO A 315 -20.03 7.97 -14.89
CA PRO A 315 -20.46 9.20 -14.23
C PRO A 315 -19.28 9.83 -13.48
N PRO A 316 -19.22 11.17 -13.41
CA PRO A 316 -18.16 11.86 -12.69
C PRO A 316 -18.13 11.42 -11.22
N PRO A 317 -16.95 11.26 -10.60
CA PRO A 317 -16.82 10.90 -9.19
C PRO A 317 -17.54 11.95 -8.31
N PRO A 318 -18.15 11.53 -7.20
CA PRO A 318 -18.77 12.46 -6.25
C PRO A 318 -17.71 13.38 -5.63
N PRO A 319 -18.08 14.60 -5.19
CA PRO A 319 -17.16 15.48 -4.49
C PRO A 319 -16.65 14.82 -3.19
N PRO A 320 -15.46 15.21 -2.70
CA PRO A 320 -14.94 14.71 -1.45
C PRO A 320 -15.81 15.13 -0.26
N GLU A 321 -15.93 14.23 0.72
CA GLU A 321 -16.66 14.47 1.97
C GLU A 321 -15.71 14.92 3.08
N ASP A 322 -16.18 15.79 3.98
CA ASP A 322 -15.42 16.22 5.13
C ASP A 322 -15.46 15.19 6.25
N LEU A 323 -14.28 14.83 6.75
CA LEU A 323 -14.09 14.00 7.93
C LEU A 323 -13.20 14.76 8.94
N GLY A 324 -13.75 15.81 9.54
CA GLY A 324 -12.97 16.80 10.27
C GLY A 324 -11.96 17.49 9.34
N ASP A 325 -10.68 17.51 9.73
CA ASP A 325 -9.60 18.08 8.89
C ASP A 325 -9.16 17.13 7.75
N LEU A 326 -9.75 15.95 7.66
CA LEU A 326 -9.48 14.97 6.61
C LEU A 326 -10.52 15.08 5.50
N LYS A 327 -10.14 14.66 4.29
CA LYS A 327 -11.03 14.59 3.14
C LYS A 327 -11.17 13.14 2.69
N LEU A 328 -12.42 12.69 2.56
CA LEU A 328 -12.79 11.35 2.13
C LEU A 328 -13.19 11.38 0.66
N TYR A 329 -12.49 10.64 -0.17
CA TYR A 329 -12.76 10.44 -1.60
C TYR A 329 -13.39 9.08 -1.80
N ARG A 330 -14.62 9.04 -2.27
CA ARG A 330 -15.36 7.82 -2.57
C ARG A 330 -15.08 7.34 -3.98
N VAL A 331 -14.73 6.08 -4.16
CA VAL A 331 -14.73 5.43 -5.47
C VAL A 331 -16.19 5.11 -5.82
N PRO A 332 -16.73 5.63 -6.94
CA PRO A 332 -18.17 5.50 -7.23
C PRO A 332 -18.65 4.07 -7.38
N GLU A 333 -17.82 3.21 -7.96
CA GLU A 333 -18.15 1.83 -8.23
C GLU A 333 -17.37 0.87 -7.32
N ARG A 334 -17.94 -0.27 -7.04
CA ARG A 334 -17.24 -1.35 -6.37
C ARG A 334 -16.12 -1.86 -7.24
N VAL A 335 -14.96 -2.01 -6.66
CA VAL A 335 -13.75 -2.44 -7.36
C VAL A 335 -13.13 -3.68 -6.71
N THR A 336 -12.59 -4.56 -7.54
CA THR A 336 -11.76 -5.65 -7.05
C THR A 336 -10.34 -5.14 -6.85
N VAL A 337 -9.87 -5.21 -5.60
CA VAL A 337 -8.49 -4.89 -5.22
C VAL A 337 -7.70 -6.20 -5.17
N ALA A 338 -6.91 -6.44 -6.21
CA ALA A 338 -6.13 -7.67 -6.34
C ALA A 338 -4.97 -7.75 -5.33
N PRO A 339 -4.50 -8.96 -4.97
CA PRO A 339 -3.36 -9.13 -4.09
C PRO A 339 -2.07 -8.64 -4.75
N ARG A 340 -1.19 -7.98 -3.98
CA ARG A 340 0.13 -7.49 -4.42
C ARG A 340 0.08 -6.68 -5.71
N ALA A 341 -0.95 -5.86 -5.85
CA ALA A 341 -1.26 -5.14 -7.07
C ALA A 341 -1.65 -3.68 -6.81
N GLN A 342 -1.70 -2.91 -7.89
CA GLN A 342 -2.25 -1.56 -7.91
C GLN A 342 -3.50 -1.52 -8.79
N LYS A 343 -4.44 -0.67 -8.39
CA LYS A 343 -5.65 -0.35 -9.14
C LYS A 343 -5.72 1.16 -9.33
N GLN A 344 -5.99 1.60 -10.54
CA GLN A 344 -6.27 3.01 -10.83
C GLN A 344 -7.76 3.19 -11.10
N VAL A 345 -8.34 4.21 -10.50
CA VAL A 345 -9.73 4.62 -10.70
C VAL A 345 -9.78 6.13 -10.90
N ALA A 346 -10.79 6.61 -11.63
CA ALA A 346 -10.99 8.04 -11.84
C ALA A 346 -11.26 8.74 -10.49
N LEU A 347 -10.52 9.83 -10.23
CA LEU A 347 -10.66 10.67 -9.04
C LEU A 347 -11.47 11.92 -9.34
N LEU A 348 -11.19 12.56 -10.47
CA LEU A 348 -11.90 13.75 -10.94
C LEU A 348 -11.75 13.91 -12.45
N THR A 349 -12.71 14.61 -13.05
CA THR A 349 -12.65 15.10 -14.43
C THR A 349 -13.23 16.51 -14.45
N ARG A 350 -12.43 17.48 -14.89
CA ARG A 350 -12.82 18.87 -15.02
C ARG A 350 -12.29 19.40 -16.34
N GLY A 351 -13.14 20.09 -17.09
CA GLY A 351 -12.78 20.69 -18.37
C GLY A 351 -12.86 22.21 -18.35
N ASN A 352 -12.20 22.83 -19.33
CA ASN A 352 -12.23 24.28 -19.58
C ASN A 352 -11.80 25.13 -18.37
N ILE A 353 -10.82 24.66 -17.58
CA ILE A 353 -10.31 25.39 -16.42
C ILE A 353 -9.42 26.53 -16.92
N PRO A 354 -9.72 27.79 -16.62
CA PRO A 354 -8.86 28.92 -17.00
C PRO A 354 -7.56 28.89 -16.20
N PHE A 355 -6.49 29.33 -16.83
CA PHE A 355 -5.19 29.48 -16.18
C PHE A 355 -4.47 30.74 -16.65
N GLU A 356 -3.53 31.22 -15.81
CA GLU A 356 -2.58 32.25 -16.16
C GLU A 356 -1.21 31.65 -16.37
N ARG A 357 -0.54 31.97 -17.47
CA ARG A 357 0.85 31.56 -17.71
C ARG A 357 1.78 32.59 -17.09
N ARG A 358 2.69 32.12 -16.21
CA ARG A 358 3.69 32.97 -15.59
C ARG A 358 5.09 32.38 -15.77
N TYR A 359 6.08 33.27 -15.92
CA TYR A 359 7.48 32.93 -15.97
C TYR A 359 8.10 33.26 -14.63
N ARG A 360 8.51 32.22 -13.90
CA ARG A 360 8.88 32.36 -12.50
C ARG A 360 10.32 31.96 -12.25
N ARG A 361 11.05 32.82 -11.52
CA ARG A 361 12.39 32.53 -11.02
C ARG A 361 12.55 33.05 -9.60
N ALA A 362 12.69 32.15 -8.62
CA ALA A 362 13.06 32.56 -7.26
C ALA A 362 14.53 32.95 -7.24
N VAL A 363 14.85 34.04 -6.54
CA VAL A 363 16.20 34.53 -6.35
C VAL A 363 16.51 34.70 -4.85
N SER A 364 17.76 34.42 -4.48
CA SER A 364 18.26 34.66 -3.12
C SER A 364 19.19 35.86 -3.09
N PRO A 365 19.16 36.72 -2.07
CA PRO A 365 19.92 37.96 -2.02
C PRO A 365 21.44 37.83 -2.19
N TRP A 366 22.01 36.66 -1.89
CA TRP A 366 23.44 36.35 -2.00
C TRP A 366 23.81 35.57 -3.28
N GLN A 367 22.82 35.27 -4.12
CA GLN A 367 23.03 34.49 -5.34
C GLN A 367 23.37 35.40 -6.51
N MET A 368 24.42 35.07 -7.27
CA MET A 368 24.66 35.66 -8.56
C MET A 368 24.03 34.79 -9.65
N LEU A 369 23.36 35.39 -10.60
CA LEU A 369 22.74 34.74 -11.74
C LEU A 369 23.19 35.44 -13.01
N ASP A 370 23.54 34.68 -14.05
CA ASP A 370 23.88 35.15 -15.36
C ASP A 370 23.01 34.46 -16.41
N GLY A 371 22.02 35.17 -16.91
CA GLY A 371 21.11 34.68 -17.95
C GLY A 371 20.38 33.38 -17.53
N ALA A 372 19.99 33.24 -16.26
CA ALA A 372 19.36 32.02 -15.76
C ALA A 372 17.92 31.86 -16.30
N PRO A 373 17.57 30.69 -16.85
CA PRO A 373 16.24 30.43 -17.41
C PRO A 373 15.15 30.47 -16.32
N THR A 374 13.94 30.90 -16.72
CA THR A 374 12.76 30.91 -15.84
C THR A 374 11.94 29.65 -16.00
N ALA A 375 11.31 29.17 -14.91
CA ALA A 375 10.30 28.13 -14.98
C ALA A 375 9.00 28.69 -15.57
N VAL A 376 8.39 27.98 -16.50
CA VAL A 376 7.06 28.27 -17.00
C VAL A 376 6.06 27.55 -16.09
N VAL A 377 5.14 28.28 -15.50
CA VAL A 377 4.09 27.75 -14.64
C VAL A 377 2.71 28.19 -15.09
N LEU A 378 1.73 27.31 -14.98
CA LEU A 378 0.32 27.65 -15.15
C LEU A 378 -0.28 27.82 -13.76
N VAL A 379 -0.82 28.99 -13.49
CA VAL A 379 -1.46 29.36 -12.22
C VAL A 379 -2.95 29.13 -12.38
N LEU A 380 -3.54 28.35 -11.46
CA LEU A 380 -4.95 27.99 -11.43
C LEU A 380 -5.56 28.39 -10.09
N HIS A 381 -6.82 28.78 -10.12
CA HIS A 381 -7.63 29.08 -8.94
C HIS A 381 -8.59 27.89 -8.66
N ASN A 382 -8.51 27.33 -7.46
CA ASN A 382 -9.36 26.20 -7.08
C ASN A 382 -10.72 26.67 -6.58
N GLU A 383 -11.46 27.32 -7.46
CA GLU A 383 -12.77 27.89 -7.17
C GLU A 383 -13.85 27.28 -8.08
N SER A 384 -15.07 27.17 -7.58
CA SER A 384 -16.20 26.60 -8.34
C SER A 384 -16.54 27.43 -9.59
N ASN A 385 -16.40 28.76 -9.51
CA ASN A 385 -16.60 29.70 -10.64
C ASN A 385 -15.47 29.59 -11.69
N ALA A 386 -14.29 29.05 -11.29
CA ALA A 386 -13.16 28.75 -12.18
C ALA A 386 -13.16 27.29 -12.67
N GLY A 387 -14.26 26.55 -12.49
CA GLY A 387 -14.41 25.18 -12.99
C GLY A 387 -13.79 24.07 -12.13
N LEU A 388 -13.27 24.39 -10.93
CA LEU A 388 -12.72 23.43 -9.97
C LEU A 388 -13.58 23.35 -8.70
N GLY A 389 -13.24 24.06 -7.63
CA GLY A 389 -14.03 24.17 -6.40
C GLY A 389 -14.10 22.86 -5.61
N LEU A 390 -12.99 22.16 -5.45
CA LEU A 390 -12.93 20.91 -4.67
C LEU A 390 -11.54 20.71 -4.06
N ALA A 391 -11.47 19.97 -2.96
CA ALA A 391 -10.19 19.60 -2.40
C ALA A 391 -9.40 18.71 -3.35
N LEU A 392 -8.13 19.05 -3.60
CA LEU A 392 -7.23 18.30 -4.48
C LEU A 392 -6.14 17.65 -3.62
N PRO A 393 -6.09 16.30 -3.52
CA PRO A 393 -5.06 15.62 -2.75
C PRO A 393 -3.70 15.73 -3.42
N GLN A 394 -2.65 15.69 -2.61
CA GLN A 394 -1.27 15.67 -3.08
C GLN A 394 -1.06 14.55 -4.11
N GLY A 395 -0.38 14.86 -5.23
CA GLY A 395 -0.11 13.92 -6.30
C GLY A 395 0.93 14.39 -7.29
N THR A 396 1.32 13.50 -8.21
CA THR A 396 2.15 13.85 -9.36
C THR A 396 1.31 14.52 -10.45
N THR A 397 1.90 15.41 -11.23
CA THR A 397 1.22 16.11 -12.31
C THR A 397 1.99 15.92 -13.62
N ALA A 398 1.25 15.66 -14.70
CA ALA A 398 1.77 15.67 -16.06
C ALA A 398 0.95 16.67 -16.88
N LEU A 399 1.61 17.67 -17.46
CA LEU A 399 1.00 18.69 -18.29
C LEU A 399 1.32 18.44 -19.76
N TYR A 400 0.29 18.40 -20.58
CA TYR A 400 0.38 18.23 -22.01
C TYR A 400 -0.22 19.44 -22.74
N ALA A 401 0.25 19.67 -23.97
CA ALA A 401 -0.43 20.54 -24.93
C ALA A 401 -0.94 19.73 -26.10
N GLN A 402 -2.06 20.17 -26.69
CA GLN A 402 -2.54 19.66 -27.96
C GLN A 402 -1.81 20.40 -29.09
N ALA A 403 -1.00 19.68 -29.85
CA ALA A 403 -0.30 20.20 -31.03
C ALA A 403 -0.81 19.50 -32.30
N THR A 404 -0.43 20.00 -33.47
CA THR A 404 -0.79 19.42 -34.77
C THR A 404 -0.32 17.98 -34.91
N ALA A 405 0.84 17.64 -34.30
CA ALA A 405 1.41 16.28 -34.25
C ALA A 405 0.83 15.41 -33.12
N GLY A 406 -0.27 15.83 -32.47
CA GLY A 406 -0.87 15.16 -31.33
C GLY A 406 -0.44 15.76 -29.98
N ARG A 407 -0.72 15.00 -28.92
CA ARG A 407 -0.44 15.44 -27.54
C ARG A 407 1.05 15.44 -27.24
N GLN A 408 1.58 16.58 -26.78
CA GLN A 408 3.00 16.78 -26.43
C GLN A 408 3.15 17.08 -24.94
N LEU A 409 4.13 16.44 -24.28
CA LEU A 409 4.43 16.68 -22.87
C LEU A 409 5.13 18.03 -22.70
N LEU A 410 4.57 18.92 -21.89
CA LEU A 410 5.15 20.21 -21.53
C LEU A 410 5.95 20.17 -20.22
N GLY A 411 5.48 19.40 -19.24
CA GLY A 411 6.15 19.34 -17.95
C GLY A 411 5.61 18.25 -17.03
N LEU A 412 6.47 17.87 -16.10
CA LEU A 412 6.14 16.99 -14.98
C LEU A 412 6.34 17.77 -13.68
N GLY A 413 5.50 17.50 -12.68
CA GLY A 413 5.58 18.18 -11.41
C GLY A 413 4.85 17.46 -10.31
N THR A 414 4.63 18.14 -9.21
CA THR A 414 3.86 17.65 -8.05
C THR A 414 2.91 18.73 -7.58
N LEU A 415 1.72 18.29 -7.17
CA LEU A 415 0.74 19.10 -6.49
C LEU A 415 0.76 18.70 -5.01
N THR A 416 0.80 19.67 -4.09
CA THR A 416 0.55 19.43 -2.66
C THR A 416 -0.96 19.45 -2.41
N ASP A 417 -1.41 18.99 -1.23
CA ASP A 417 -2.82 19.11 -0.85
C ASP A 417 -3.31 20.54 -1.03
N ARG A 418 -4.46 20.72 -1.69
CA ARG A 418 -5.09 22.01 -1.95
C ARG A 418 -6.54 21.99 -1.49
N ALA A 419 -6.88 22.96 -0.66
CA ALA A 419 -8.25 23.22 -0.29
C ALA A 419 -8.99 23.98 -1.42
N GLU A 420 -10.29 23.99 -1.37
CA GLU A 420 -11.10 24.90 -2.17
C GLU A 420 -10.74 26.36 -1.83
N GLY A 421 -10.72 27.25 -2.83
CA GLY A 421 -10.31 28.64 -2.71
C GLY A 421 -8.80 28.89 -2.84
N GLU A 422 -7.96 27.86 -2.81
CA GLU A 422 -6.51 28.02 -2.93
C GLU A 422 -6.04 28.13 -4.38
N THR A 423 -4.98 28.93 -4.57
CA THR A 423 -4.27 29.01 -5.85
C THR A 423 -3.16 27.95 -5.89
N PHE A 424 -2.97 27.29 -7.05
CA PHE A 424 -1.90 26.34 -7.24
C PHE A 424 -1.24 26.50 -8.62
N ARG A 425 -0.09 25.87 -8.79
CA ARG A 425 0.72 25.99 -10.01
C ARG A 425 1.02 24.61 -10.59
N LEU A 426 0.88 24.49 -11.92
CA LEU A 426 1.34 23.32 -12.66
C LEU A 426 2.61 23.69 -13.42
N SER A 427 3.63 22.83 -13.39
CA SER A 427 4.87 23.04 -14.13
C SER A 427 4.66 22.81 -15.62
N ALA A 428 5.04 23.78 -16.43
CA ALA A 428 5.00 23.76 -17.89
C ALA A 428 6.42 23.78 -18.52
N GLY A 429 7.43 23.38 -17.74
CA GLY A 429 8.80 23.32 -18.19
C GLY A 429 9.61 24.59 -17.90
N THR A 430 10.61 24.86 -18.73
CA THR A 430 11.57 25.94 -18.54
C THR A 430 11.68 26.78 -19.83
N SER A 431 11.70 28.09 -19.68
CA SER A 431 11.88 29.01 -20.80
C SER A 431 13.35 29.44 -20.93
N THR A 432 13.88 29.34 -22.12
CA THR A 432 15.18 29.90 -22.49
C THR A 432 15.06 31.27 -23.15
N GLN A 433 13.85 31.80 -23.28
CA GLN A 433 13.56 33.11 -23.87
C GLN A 433 13.26 34.18 -22.81
N VAL A 434 12.95 33.78 -21.59
CA VAL A 434 12.75 34.67 -20.45
C VAL A 434 13.82 34.35 -19.41
N LEU A 435 14.80 35.25 -19.31
CA LEU A 435 16.03 35.04 -18.57
C LEU A 435 16.15 36.04 -17.41
N ALA A 436 16.67 35.56 -16.28
CA ALA A 436 16.94 36.39 -15.11
C ALA A 436 18.45 36.49 -14.87
N THR A 437 18.92 37.72 -14.66
CA THR A 437 20.28 38.03 -14.22
C THR A 437 20.21 38.69 -12.86
N GLN A 438 21.12 38.36 -11.96
CA GLN A 438 21.22 39.04 -10.66
C GLN A 438 22.66 39.27 -10.29
N LYS A 439 22.99 40.55 -9.93
CA LYS A 439 24.34 40.96 -9.54
C LYS A 439 24.28 41.89 -8.32
N PRO A 440 25.34 41.92 -7.47
CA PRO A 440 25.44 42.89 -6.41
C PRO A 440 25.70 44.29 -6.98
N LEU A 441 25.08 45.30 -6.37
CA LEU A 441 25.34 46.72 -6.65
C LEU A 441 26.19 47.36 -5.57
N ALA A 442 25.85 47.09 -4.30
CA ALA A 442 26.55 47.58 -3.14
C ALA A 442 26.41 46.58 -1.98
N GLN A 443 26.94 46.89 -0.79
CA GLN A 443 26.75 46.10 0.39
C GLN A 443 25.25 45.99 0.71
N ARG A 444 24.70 44.74 0.71
CA ARG A 444 23.28 44.45 0.90
C ARG A 444 22.32 45.04 -0.14
N GLU A 445 22.81 45.36 -1.33
CA GLU A 445 21.99 45.77 -2.45
C GLU A 445 22.24 44.88 -3.66
N MET A 446 21.17 44.48 -4.32
CA MET A 446 21.20 43.64 -5.50
C MET A 446 20.40 44.28 -6.65
N LEU A 447 20.82 44.00 -7.87
CA LEU A 447 20.09 44.31 -9.11
C LEU A 447 19.61 42.99 -9.72
N VAL A 448 18.31 42.82 -9.86
CA VAL A 448 17.70 41.77 -10.68
C VAL A 448 17.30 42.40 -12.03
N THR A 449 17.70 41.76 -13.10
CA THR A 449 17.28 42.09 -14.46
C THR A 449 16.53 40.90 -15.03
N ILE A 450 15.39 41.15 -15.64
CA ILE A 450 14.59 40.12 -16.32
C ILE A 450 14.38 40.56 -17.78
N SER A 451 14.67 39.67 -18.74
CA SER A 451 14.52 39.92 -20.17
C SER A 451 13.53 38.97 -20.82
N ASN A 452 12.75 39.46 -21.77
CA ASN A 452 11.82 38.70 -22.58
C ASN A 452 12.22 38.72 -24.05
N ALA A 453 12.82 37.67 -24.57
CA ALA A 453 13.15 37.51 -25.98
C ALA A 453 12.00 36.90 -26.81
N ASN A 454 10.83 36.63 -26.24
CA ASN A 454 9.67 36.16 -27.00
C ASN A 454 9.09 37.29 -27.87
N PRO A 455 8.45 36.95 -29.00
CA PRO A 455 7.77 37.95 -29.88
C PRO A 455 6.39 38.37 -29.33
N PHE A 456 6.04 37.99 -28.11
CA PHE A 456 4.78 38.29 -27.41
C PHE A 456 5.03 38.75 -25.97
N PRO A 457 4.08 39.46 -25.35
CA PRO A 457 4.21 39.87 -23.97
C PRO A 457 4.11 38.68 -23.02
N VAL A 458 4.81 38.78 -21.89
CA VAL A 458 4.85 37.75 -20.85
C VAL A 458 4.62 38.33 -19.45
N SER A 459 4.01 37.57 -18.56
CA SER A 459 3.91 37.91 -17.14
C SER A 459 5.00 37.18 -16.36
N VAL A 460 5.85 37.92 -15.65
CA VAL A 460 6.94 37.39 -14.85
C VAL A 460 6.64 37.49 -13.35
N GLU A 461 7.21 36.58 -12.59
CA GLU A 461 7.06 36.50 -11.13
C GLU A 461 8.41 36.12 -10.50
N ILE A 462 9.00 37.01 -9.75
CA ILE A 462 10.33 36.87 -9.15
C ILE A 462 10.20 36.95 -7.62
N PRO A 463 10.01 35.81 -6.93
CA PRO A 463 10.11 35.75 -5.46
C PRO A 463 11.55 36.03 -5.02
N ILE A 464 11.74 36.90 -4.04
CA ILE A 464 13.05 37.37 -3.57
C ILE A 464 13.23 36.94 -2.11
N GLY A 465 14.25 36.12 -1.86
CA GLY A 465 14.60 35.65 -0.52
C GLY A 465 13.74 34.49 -0.02
N SER A 466 13.50 34.48 1.28
CA SER A 466 12.78 33.43 2.02
C SER A 466 11.58 34.00 2.77
N PRO A 467 10.61 33.16 3.15
CA PRO A 467 9.47 33.60 3.98
C PRO A 467 9.92 34.35 5.24
N GLY A 468 9.33 35.55 5.48
CA GLY A 468 9.66 36.39 6.62
C GLY A 468 10.92 37.22 6.46
N GLN A 469 11.68 37.09 5.37
CA GLN A 469 12.83 37.95 5.11
C GLN A 469 12.37 39.34 4.69
N LYS A 470 12.96 40.38 5.31
CA LYS A 470 12.66 41.77 4.96
C LYS A 470 13.41 42.16 3.69
N ILE A 471 12.68 42.40 2.61
CA ILE A 471 13.17 42.88 1.35
C ILE A 471 12.55 44.25 1.07
N THR A 472 13.38 45.22 0.68
CA THR A 472 12.94 46.57 0.34
C THR A 472 13.37 46.89 -1.08
N ALA A 473 12.41 47.23 -1.94
CA ALA A 473 12.69 47.63 -3.31
C ALA A 473 12.69 49.15 -3.44
N GLN A 474 13.54 49.68 -4.33
CA GLN A 474 13.57 51.10 -4.63
C GLN A 474 12.47 51.41 -5.64
N GLY A 475 11.47 52.22 -5.19
CA GLY A 475 10.42 52.74 -6.09
C GLY A 475 9.28 51.75 -6.40
N GLU A 476 9.33 50.55 -5.88
CA GLU A 476 8.27 49.52 -6.09
C GLU A 476 7.83 48.89 -4.81
N ASN A 477 6.53 48.59 -4.69
CA ASN A 477 5.98 47.77 -3.61
C ASN A 477 6.03 46.31 -4.01
N LEU A 478 6.63 45.47 -3.14
CA LEU A 478 6.70 44.03 -3.36
C LEU A 478 5.61 43.33 -2.53
N PRO A 479 4.51 42.88 -3.15
CA PRO A 479 3.51 42.09 -2.44
C PRO A 479 4.11 40.78 -1.94
N GLN A 480 3.55 40.26 -0.84
CA GLN A 480 3.89 38.93 -0.34
C GLN A 480 3.08 37.87 -1.09
N THR A 481 3.76 36.99 -1.79
CA THR A 481 3.15 35.80 -2.42
C THR A 481 3.75 34.56 -1.78
N ASP A 482 2.91 33.68 -1.23
CA ASP A 482 3.34 32.51 -0.44
C ASP A 482 4.30 32.88 0.72
N GLY A 483 4.12 34.07 1.32
CA GLY A 483 4.97 34.59 2.41
C GLY A 483 6.33 35.15 1.96
N VAL A 484 6.59 35.29 0.67
CA VAL A 484 7.84 35.78 0.09
C VAL A 484 7.58 37.08 -0.68
N ALA A 485 8.43 38.10 -0.47
CA ALA A 485 8.39 39.35 -1.24
C ALA A 485 8.56 39.02 -2.73
N THR A 486 7.60 39.40 -3.56
CA THR A 486 7.53 38.95 -4.94
C THR A 486 7.41 40.14 -5.90
N TRP A 487 8.36 40.26 -6.82
CA TRP A 487 8.25 41.18 -7.90
C TRP A 487 7.50 40.58 -9.07
N SER A 488 6.36 41.18 -9.41
CA SER A 488 5.53 40.77 -10.54
C SER A 488 5.43 41.87 -11.60
N ARG A 489 5.66 41.53 -12.85
CA ARG A 489 5.64 42.49 -13.96
C ARG A 489 5.18 41.86 -15.27
N SER A 490 4.51 42.65 -16.09
CA SER A 490 4.29 42.32 -17.51
C SER A 490 5.44 42.91 -18.34
N LEU A 491 6.04 42.10 -19.19
CA LEU A 491 7.08 42.51 -20.13
C LEU A 491 6.55 42.40 -21.54
N ALA A 492 6.69 43.49 -22.33
CA ALA A 492 6.41 43.46 -23.77
C ALA A 492 7.39 42.54 -24.52
N ALA A 493 7.12 42.28 -25.78
CA ALA A 493 8.06 41.57 -26.67
C ALA A 493 9.40 42.29 -26.73
N GLY A 494 10.50 41.60 -26.45
CA GLY A 494 11.86 42.16 -26.47
C GLY A 494 12.20 43.11 -25.30
N GLU A 495 11.29 43.27 -24.30
CA GLU A 495 11.49 44.17 -23.16
C GLU A 495 12.42 43.57 -22.11
N GLU A 496 13.17 44.44 -21.46
CA GLU A 496 13.96 44.17 -20.26
C GLU A 496 13.49 45.10 -19.14
N ALA A 497 13.37 44.55 -17.92
CA ALA A 497 13.04 45.32 -16.72
C ALA A 497 14.06 45.02 -15.61
N GLN A 498 14.27 46.01 -14.75
CA GLN A 498 15.24 45.98 -13.68
C GLN A 498 14.60 46.35 -12.36
N LEU A 499 14.99 45.65 -11.31
CA LEU A 499 14.61 45.92 -9.92
C LEU A 499 15.86 46.02 -9.04
N ARG A 500 15.99 47.15 -8.33
CA ARG A 500 16.98 47.31 -7.25
C ARG A 500 16.32 47.00 -5.91
N TYR A 501 16.94 46.15 -5.13
CA TYR A 501 16.41 45.81 -3.80
C TYR A 501 17.53 45.66 -2.75
N SER A 502 17.19 45.91 -1.50
CA SER A 502 18.06 45.71 -0.34
C SER A 502 17.46 44.63 0.59
N TYR A 503 18.35 43.99 1.40
CA TYR A 503 18.01 42.85 2.27
C TYR A 503 18.74 42.86 3.61
#